data_452c89832d5d2056c52061a868f8b59c
#
_entry.id   452c89832d5d2056c52061a868f8b59c
#
_cell.length_a   1.000
_cell.length_b   1.000
_cell.length_c   1.000
_cell.angle_alpha   90.00
_cell.angle_beta   90.00
_cell.angle_gamma   90.00
#
_symmetry.space_group_name_H-M   'P 1'
#
loop_
_entity.id
_entity.type
_entity.pdbx_description
1 polymer ?
#
loop_
_entity_poly.entity_id
_entity_poly.type
_entity_poly.pdbx_seq_one_letter_code
_entity_poly.pdbx_strand_id
1 'polypeptide(L)'
;MKCLLAAGAFLAASALALPPAHAEMSVEAARASIAPFYKALNAAFAKDSPDLIRQATAPEWVSCRGNDVCNSRDEVIAGVGARQKSVPDLKWEIKEVLVSGNQVTVRGEATGTPTGEFFGTAPTGKPFRIMSIDVHTIEGGKMVRSYHIEDWMGAVRQLGAN
;
A
#
# COMPACT_ATOMS: atom_id res chain seq x y z
N MET A 1 1.96 76.18 33.23
CA MET A 1 1.94 75.44 31.95
C MET A 1 2.38 74.01 32.22
N LYS A 2 1.45 73.06 32.18
CA LYS A 2 1.73 71.62 32.40
C LYS A 2 1.50 70.96 31.09
N CYS A 3 2.62 70.36 30.47
CA CYS A 3 2.56 69.50 29.33
C CYS A 3 2.18 68.12 29.78
N LEU A 4 1.07 67.56 29.26
CA LEU A 4 0.75 66.16 29.32
C LEU A 4 1.40 65.44 28.10
N LEU A 5 2.28 64.49 28.38
CA LEU A 5 2.75 63.51 27.39
C LEU A 5 1.78 62.36 27.37
N ALA A 6 1.11 62.13 26.25
CA ALA A 6 0.31 60.92 26.01
C ALA A 6 1.21 59.81 25.46
N ALA A 7 1.35 58.72 26.20
CA ALA A 7 2.03 57.53 25.76
C ALA A 7 1.05 56.65 24.94
N GLY A 8 1.29 56.56 23.63
CA GLY A 8 0.54 55.65 22.77
C GLY A 8 1.14 54.21 22.86
N ALA A 9 0.32 53.28 23.37
CA ALA A 9 0.69 51.87 23.36
C ALA A 9 0.40 51.24 21.97
N PHE A 10 1.43 50.87 21.26
CA PHE A 10 1.32 50.05 20.02
C PHE A 10 1.10 48.59 20.42
N LEU A 11 -0.10 48.05 20.22
CA LEU A 11 -0.35 46.62 20.25
C LEU A 11 0.19 46.03 18.92
N ALA A 12 1.30 45.30 18.98
CA ALA A 12 1.77 44.49 17.88
C ALA A 12 0.92 43.20 17.82
N ALA A 13 0.02 43.10 16.84
CA ALA A 13 -0.71 41.88 16.56
C ALA A 13 0.25 40.89 15.89
N SER A 14 0.72 39.87 16.64
CA SER A 14 1.46 38.75 16.12
C SER A 14 0.50 37.84 15.31
N ALA A 15 0.53 37.95 14.01
CA ALA A 15 -0.15 36.99 13.13
C ALA A 15 0.53 35.62 13.27
N LEU A 16 -0.11 34.66 13.93
CA LEU A 16 0.29 33.25 13.88
C LEU A 16 0.07 32.76 12.43
N ALA A 17 1.17 32.60 11.70
CA ALA A 17 1.11 31.93 10.42
C ALA A 17 0.72 30.46 10.65
N LEU A 18 -0.44 30.06 10.17
CA LEU A 18 -0.83 28.66 10.11
C LEU A 18 0.18 27.94 9.20
N PRO A 19 0.67 26.73 9.59
CA PRO A 19 1.51 25.94 8.72
C PRO A 19 0.77 25.70 7.40
N PRO A 20 1.48 25.64 6.25
CA PRO A 20 0.85 25.39 4.97
C PRO A 20 0.11 24.05 5.08
N ALA A 21 -1.19 24.05 4.76
CA ALA A 21 -1.95 22.83 4.62
C ALA A 21 -1.23 21.99 3.57
N HIS A 22 -0.70 20.83 3.95
CA HIS A 22 -0.16 19.88 2.97
C HIS A 22 -1.31 19.59 2.00
N ALA A 23 -1.08 19.89 0.72
CA ALA A 23 -2.07 19.60 -0.30
C ALA A 23 -2.40 18.10 -0.23
N GLU A 24 -3.67 17.79 0.00
CA GLU A 24 -4.14 16.40 0.07
C GLU A 24 -3.85 15.72 -1.27
N MET A 25 -3.28 14.51 -1.24
CA MET A 25 -3.00 13.74 -2.43
C MET A 25 -4.31 13.42 -3.15
N SER A 26 -4.41 13.69 -4.45
CA SER A 26 -5.58 13.29 -5.22
C SER A 26 -5.64 11.76 -5.37
N VAL A 27 -6.85 11.21 -5.53
CA VAL A 27 -7.05 9.77 -5.81
C VAL A 27 -6.33 9.35 -7.09
N GLU A 28 -6.24 10.23 -8.09
CA GLU A 28 -5.52 9.96 -9.34
C GLU A 28 -4.01 9.85 -9.09
N ALA A 29 -3.42 10.78 -8.34
CA ALA A 29 -2.01 10.74 -7.97
C ALA A 29 -1.68 9.49 -7.11
N ALA A 30 -2.57 9.14 -6.18
CA ALA A 30 -2.46 7.93 -5.38
C ALA A 30 -2.45 6.68 -6.26
N ARG A 31 -3.42 6.56 -7.19
CA ARG A 31 -3.47 5.45 -8.15
C ARG A 31 -2.21 5.35 -9.01
N ALA A 32 -1.69 6.47 -9.50
CA ALA A 32 -0.45 6.49 -10.27
C ALA A 32 0.75 5.97 -9.46
N SER A 33 0.85 6.36 -8.18
CA SER A 33 1.93 5.93 -7.28
C SER A 33 1.90 4.43 -6.98
N ILE A 34 0.71 3.83 -6.79
CA ILE A 34 0.58 2.41 -6.42
C ILE A 34 0.44 1.47 -7.63
N ALA A 35 0.09 1.97 -8.82
CA ALA A 35 -0.19 1.13 -9.99
C ALA A 35 0.95 0.16 -10.35
N PRO A 36 2.24 0.55 -10.33
CA PRO A 36 3.32 -0.40 -10.63
C PRO A 36 3.36 -1.55 -9.62
N PHE A 37 3.09 -1.31 -8.33
CA PHE A 37 3.05 -2.35 -7.30
C PHE A 37 1.95 -3.38 -7.59
N TYR A 38 0.71 -2.94 -7.79
CA TYR A 38 -0.40 -3.86 -8.08
C TYR A 38 -0.23 -4.59 -9.42
N LYS A 39 0.40 -3.96 -10.40
CA LYS A 39 0.81 -4.63 -11.64
C LYS A 39 1.81 -5.74 -11.35
N ALA A 40 2.80 -5.49 -10.49
CA ALA A 40 3.81 -6.46 -10.10
C ALA A 40 3.24 -7.72 -9.41
N LEU A 41 2.10 -7.61 -8.72
CA LEU A 41 1.47 -8.74 -8.04
C LEU A 41 0.85 -9.76 -9.02
N ASN A 42 0.62 -9.38 -10.28
CA ASN A 42 0.04 -10.28 -11.28
C ASN A 42 1.09 -11.21 -11.89
N ALA A 43 0.78 -12.49 -12.00
CA ALA A 43 1.71 -13.49 -12.57
C ALA A 43 2.08 -13.19 -14.04
N ALA A 44 1.20 -12.54 -14.79
CA ALA A 44 1.48 -12.10 -16.17
C ALA A 44 2.70 -11.15 -16.28
N PHE A 45 3.08 -10.49 -15.19
CA PHE A 45 4.22 -9.56 -15.12
C PHE A 45 5.36 -10.09 -14.25
N ALA A 46 5.44 -11.41 -14.01
CA ALA A 46 6.41 -12.01 -13.09
C ALA A 46 7.88 -11.63 -13.39
N LYS A 47 8.23 -11.50 -14.66
CA LYS A 47 9.59 -11.09 -15.07
C LYS A 47 9.92 -9.65 -14.71
N ASP A 48 8.91 -8.76 -14.75
CA ASP A 48 9.06 -7.33 -14.50
C ASP A 48 8.76 -6.97 -13.04
N SER A 49 8.23 -7.91 -12.24
CA SER A 49 7.77 -7.68 -10.87
C SER A 49 8.83 -7.04 -9.98
N PRO A 50 10.12 -7.43 -10.00
CA PRO A 50 11.14 -6.78 -9.19
C PRO A 50 11.30 -5.30 -9.49
N ASP A 51 11.32 -4.92 -10.77
CA ASP A 51 11.51 -3.54 -11.20
C ASP A 51 10.25 -2.70 -10.96
N LEU A 52 9.07 -3.27 -11.18
CA LEU A 52 7.79 -2.61 -10.88
C LEU A 52 7.64 -2.33 -9.38
N ILE A 53 8.05 -3.26 -8.50
CA ILE A 53 8.06 -3.03 -7.05
C ILE A 53 9.05 -1.91 -6.70
N ARG A 54 10.27 -1.94 -7.22
CA ARG A 54 11.27 -0.86 -7.02
C ARG A 54 10.79 0.49 -7.56
N GLN A 55 10.05 0.48 -8.65
CA GLN A 55 9.43 1.69 -9.21
C GLN A 55 8.40 2.29 -8.25
N ALA A 56 7.60 1.50 -7.58
CA ALA A 56 6.52 1.95 -6.69
C ALA A 56 7.01 2.31 -5.28
N THR A 57 8.15 1.77 -4.83
CA THR A 57 8.58 1.82 -3.43
C THR A 57 9.89 2.56 -3.24
N ALA A 58 10.06 3.18 -2.06
CA ALA A 58 11.36 3.70 -1.61
C ALA A 58 12.33 2.54 -1.30
N PRO A 59 13.67 2.76 -1.34
CA PRO A 59 14.65 1.72 -1.00
C PRO A 59 14.44 1.09 0.38
N GLU A 60 14.07 1.90 1.35
CA GLU A 60 13.82 1.55 2.76
C GLU A 60 12.37 1.13 3.05
N TRP A 61 11.54 0.98 2.02
CA TRP A 61 10.15 0.55 2.19
C TRP A 61 10.04 -0.77 2.95
N VAL A 62 9.08 -0.81 3.89
CA VAL A 62 8.70 -2.01 4.62
C VAL A 62 7.22 -2.31 4.42
N SER A 63 6.90 -3.61 4.33
CA SER A 63 5.53 -4.12 4.20
C SER A 63 5.20 -5.05 5.36
N CYS A 64 4.17 -4.70 6.12
CA CYS A 64 3.80 -5.38 7.36
C CYS A 64 2.47 -6.11 7.18
N ARG A 65 2.44 -7.42 7.49
CA ARG A 65 1.23 -8.27 7.52
C ARG A 65 0.73 -8.57 8.93
N GLY A 66 1.25 -7.87 9.91
CA GLY A 66 0.92 -8.00 11.34
C GLY A 66 1.65 -6.92 12.12
N ASN A 67 1.41 -6.84 13.43
CA ASN A 67 1.98 -5.80 14.27
C ASN A 67 3.52 -5.81 14.26
N ASP A 68 4.11 -7.01 14.34
CA ASP A 68 5.57 -7.20 14.46
C ASP A 68 6.15 -8.03 13.30
N VAL A 69 5.39 -8.22 12.22
CA VAL A 69 5.79 -9.04 11.06
C VAL A 69 5.88 -8.15 9.84
N CYS A 70 7.05 -7.56 9.63
CA CYS A 70 7.34 -6.70 8.50
C CYS A 70 8.47 -7.28 7.66
N ASN A 71 8.37 -7.12 6.35
CA ASN A 71 9.36 -7.53 5.37
C ASN A 71 9.98 -6.30 4.70
N SER A 72 11.25 -6.37 4.41
CA SER A 72 11.96 -5.43 3.55
C SER A 72 11.46 -5.54 2.10
N ARG A 73 11.80 -4.55 1.29
CA ARG A 73 11.48 -4.56 -0.14
C ARG A 73 11.96 -5.82 -0.86
N ASP A 74 13.18 -6.26 -0.61
CA ASP A 74 13.74 -7.43 -1.30
C ASP A 74 13.10 -8.74 -0.83
N GLU A 75 12.71 -8.86 0.44
CA GLU A 75 11.92 -10.00 0.93
C GLU A 75 10.53 -10.04 0.30
N VAL A 76 9.88 -8.88 0.10
CA VAL A 76 8.61 -8.82 -0.62
C VAL A 76 8.77 -9.24 -2.07
N ILE A 77 9.81 -8.75 -2.76
CA ILE A 77 10.10 -9.16 -4.15
C ILE A 77 10.26 -10.69 -4.25
N ALA A 78 11.02 -11.28 -3.34
CA ALA A 78 11.20 -12.73 -3.30
C ALA A 78 9.88 -13.47 -3.03
N GLY A 79 9.07 -12.98 -2.09
CA GLY A 79 7.76 -13.53 -1.74
C GLY A 79 6.76 -13.46 -2.89
N VAL A 80 6.70 -12.35 -3.60
CA VAL A 80 5.86 -12.17 -4.80
C VAL A 80 6.28 -13.17 -5.87
N GLY A 81 7.58 -13.30 -6.16
CA GLY A 81 8.09 -14.27 -7.14
C GLY A 81 7.76 -15.73 -6.78
N ALA A 82 7.86 -16.10 -5.50
CA ALA A 82 7.48 -17.43 -5.03
C ALA A 82 5.97 -17.68 -5.21
N ARG A 83 5.12 -16.69 -4.89
CA ARG A 83 3.67 -16.76 -5.06
C ARG A 83 3.29 -16.96 -6.53
N GLN A 84 3.88 -16.19 -7.43
CA GLN A 84 3.62 -16.29 -8.87
C GLN A 84 4.03 -17.64 -9.46
N LYS A 85 5.04 -18.30 -8.89
CA LYS A 85 5.41 -19.67 -9.28
C LYS A 85 4.37 -20.70 -8.85
N SER A 86 3.82 -20.57 -7.64
CA SER A 86 2.81 -21.49 -7.12
C SER A 86 1.40 -21.22 -7.66
N VAL A 87 1.13 -19.99 -8.14
CA VAL A 87 -0.16 -19.56 -8.71
C VAL A 87 0.10 -18.86 -10.04
N PRO A 88 0.30 -19.60 -11.15
CA PRO A 88 0.73 -19.02 -12.44
C PRO A 88 -0.29 -18.10 -13.11
N ASP A 89 -1.56 -18.18 -12.71
CA ASP A 89 -2.67 -17.33 -13.16
C ASP A 89 -3.07 -16.26 -12.15
N LEU A 90 -2.21 -16.00 -11.13
CA LEU A 90 -2.48 -15.00 -10.10
C LEU A 90 -2.81 -13.66 -10.72
N LYS A 91 -3.99 -13.14 -10.40
CA LYS A 91 -4.47 -11.84 -10.82
C LYS A 91 -4.85 -11.02 -9.60
N TRP A 92 -4.41 -9.77 -9.57
CA TRP A 92 -4.71 -8.80 -8.52
C TRP A 92 -5.39 -7.57 -9.13
N GLU A 93 -6.54 -7.19 -8.61
CA GLU A 93 -7.32 -6.04 -9.07
C GLU A 93 -7.57 -5.04 -7.94
N ILE A 94 -7.34 -3.75 -8.21
CA ILE A 94 -7.75 -2.66 -7.33
C ILE A 94 -9.25 -2.43 -7.53
N LYS A 95 -10.05 -2.63 -6.47
CA LYS A 95 -11.49 -2.40 -6.48
C LYS A 95 -11.85 -1.00 -5.99
N GLU A 96 -11.11 -0.48 -5.00
CA GLU A 96 -11.39 0.81 -4.39
C GLU A 96 -10.11 1.45 -3.89
N VAL A 97 -10.02 2.78 -3.95
CA VAL A 97 -8.91 3.57 -3.41
C VAL A 97 -9.50 4.73 -2.63
N LEU A 98 -9.09 4.85 -1.37
CA LEU A 98 -9.41 5.96 -0.47
C LEU A 98 -8.12 6.67 -0.10
N VAL A 99 -8.16 8.00 -0.01
CA VAL A 99 -6.99 8.84 0.32
C VAL A 99 -7.30 9.68 1.55
N SER A 100 -6.33 9.76 2.47
CA SER A 100 -6.36 10.65 3.62
C SER A 100 -4.95 11.18 3.88
N GLY A 101 -4.70 12.43 3.56
CA GLY A 101 -3.36 13.03 3.62
C GLY A 101 -2.41 12.31 2.66
N ASN A 102 -1.35 11.69 3.22
CA ASN A 102 -0.40 10.87 2.49
C ASN A 102 -0.67 9.35 2.61
N GLN A 103 -1.80 8.96 3.22
CA GLN A 103 -2.19 7.56 3.34
C GLN A 103 -3.19 7.19 2.25
N VAL A 104 -2.95 6.03 1.64
CA VAL A 104 -3.75 5.44 0.58
C VAL A 104 -4.23 4.07 1.03
N THR A 105 -5.55 3.94 1.24
CA THR A 105 -6.17 2.65 1.52
C THR A 105 -6.70 2.04 0.24
N VAL A 106 -6.35 0.79 0.00
CA VAL A 106 -6.78 0.04 -1.18
C VAL A 106 -7.56 -1.19 -0.74
N ARG A 107 -8.77 -1.34 -1.26
CA ARG A 107 -9.46 -2.62 -1.25
C ARG A 107 -9.18 -3.32 -2.58
N GLY A 108 -8.53 -4.47 -2.48
CA GLY A 108 -8.14 -5.30 -3.61
C GLY A 108 -8.92 -6.62 -3.67
N GLU A 109 -8.78 -7.29 -4.80
CA GLU A 109 -9.23 -8.66 -5.01
C GLU A 109 -8.12 -9.45 -5.66
N ALA A 110 -7.81 -10.63 -5.10
CA ALA A 110 -6.90 -11.58 -5.72
C ALA A 110 -7.65 -12.85 -6.14
N THR A 111 -7.33 -13.35 -7.34
CA THR A 111 -7.82 -14.61 -7.88
C THR A 111 -6.67 -15.44 -8.41
N GLY A 112 -6.80 -16.77 -8.36
CA GLY A 112 -5.81 -17.65 -8.94
C GLY A 112 -6.08 -19.12 -8.64
N THR A 113 -5.39 -19.98 -9.36
CA THR A 113 -5.48 -21.46 -9.24
C THR A 113 -4.12 -22.00 -8.88
N PRO A 114 -3.88 -22.41 -7.62
CA PRO A 114 -2.60 -23.00 -7.22
C PRO A 114 -2.27 -24.28 -7.99
N THR A 115 -1.05 -24.36 -8.50
CA THR A 115 -0.52 -25.57 -9.18
C THR A 115 0.52 -26.30 -8.32
N GLY A 116 0.94 -25.69 -7.19
CA GLY A 116 1.81 -26.25 -6.16
C GLY A 116 1.17 -26.14 -4.79
N GLU A 117 1.89 -26.58 -3.76
CA GLU A 117 1.45 -26.43 -2.38
C GLU A 117 1.16 -24.96 -2.05
N PHE A 118 0.04 -24.72 -1.41
CA PHE A 118 -0.45 -23.40 -1.09
C PHE A 118 -0.96 -23.35 0.37
N PHE A 119 -0.19 -22.72 1.26
CA PHE A 119 -0.46 -22.69 2.71
C PHE A 119 -0.73 -24.07 3.31
N GLY A 120 0.12 -25.06 2.99
CA GLY A 120 -0.04 -26.44 3.47
C GLY A 120 -1.13 -27.25 2.75
N THR A 121 -1.80 -26.67 1.76
CA THR A 121 -2.84 -27.37 0.98
C THR A 121 -2.25 -27.84 -0.34
N ALA A 122 -2.42 -29.13 -0.64
CA ALA A 122 -2.05 -29.68 -1.96
C ALA A 122 -2.91 -29.06 -3.08
N PRO A 123 -2.40 -28.96 -4.30
CA PRO A 123 -3.14 -28.38 -5.41
C PRO A 123 -4.39 -29.20 -5.73
N THR A 124 -5.54 -28.54 -5.77
CA THR A 124 -6.85 -29.18 -6.01
C THR A 124 -7.40 -28.90 -7.42
N GLY A 125 -6.72 -28.01 -8.18
CA GLY A 125 -7.22 -27.50 -9.46
C GLY A 125 -8.39 -26.52 -9.33
N LYS A 126 -8.82 -26.18 -8.10
CA LYS A 126 -9.87 -25.19 -7.85
C LYS A 126 -9.26 -23.79 -7.78
N PRO A 127 -9.97 -22.75 -8.28
CA PRO A 127 -9.57 -21.37 -8.09
C PRO A 127 -9.98 -20.86 -6.71
N PHE A 128 -9.30 -19.81 -6.24
CA PHE A 128 -9.73 -18.98 -5.13
C PHE A 128 -10.05 -17.56 -5.61
N ARG A 129 -10.84 -16.84 -4.80
CA ARG A 129 -11.13 -15.42 -4.92
C ARG A 129 -11.20 -14.82 -3.52
N ILE A 130 -10.31 -13.88 -3.22
CA ILE A 130 -10.20 -13.28 -1.89
C ILE A 130 -10.11 -11.77 -1.96
N MET A 131 -10.47 -11.12 -0.85
CA MET A 131 -10.30 -9.69 -0.64
C MET A 131 -8.96 -9.41 0.04
N SER A 132 -8.37 -8.26 -0.30
CA SER A 132 -7.29 -7.64 0.47
C SER A 132 -7.67 -6.23 0.92
N ILE A 133 -7.06 -5.80 2.02
CA ILE A 133 -7.04 -4.40 2.47
C ILE A 133 -5.59 -4.02 2.71
N ASP A 134 -5.16 -3.00 2.01
CA ASP A 134 -3.81 -2.44 2.12
C ASP A 134 -3.90 -0.98 2.56
N VAL A 135 -2.98 -0.54 3.42
CA VAL A 135 -2.78 0.86 3.78
C VAL A 135 -1.35 1.23 3.46
N HIS A 136 -1.16 2.13 2.50
CA HIS A 136 0.14 2.61 2.07
C HIS A 136 0.40 4.03 2.55
N THR A 137 1.59 4.32 3.05
CA THR A 137 2.07 5.68 3.25
C THR A 137 2.90 6.07 2.04
N ILE A 138 2.54 7.19 1.38
CA ILE A 138 3.19 7.70 0.18
C ILE A 138 3.97 8.97 0.51
N GLU A 139 5.25 9.00 0.16
CA GLU A 139 6.10 10.18 0.25
C GLU A 139 6.90 10.34 -1.04
N GLY A 140 6.94 11.55 -1.60
CA GLY A 140 7.63 11.79 -2.86
C GLY A 140 7.17 10.91 -4.03
N GLY A 141 5.89 10.49 -4.04
CA GLY A 141 5.33 9.60 -5.06
C GLY A 141 5.74 8.13 -4.92
N LYS A 142 6.34 7.73 -3.80
CA LYS A 142 6.78 6.37 -3.50
C LYS A 142 6.12 5.86 -2.22
N MET A 143 5.81 4.56 -2.16
CA MET A 143 5.44 3.91 -0.91
C MET A 143 6.67 3.82 0.00
N VAL A 144 6.54 4.32 1.24
CA VAL A 144 7.57 4.23 2.28
C VAL A 144 7.21 3.19 3.33
N ARG A 145 5.92 2.90 3.48
CA ARG A 145 5.39 1.87 4.38
C ARG A 145 4.08 1.32 3.84
N SER A 146 3.85 0.03 4.10
CA SER A 146 2.57 -0.62 3.82
C SER A 146 2.16 -1.53 4.98
N TYR A 147 0.86 -1.56 5.27
CA TYR A 147 0.21 -2.58 6.07
C TYR A 147 -0.79 -3.28 5.18
N HIS A 148 -0.86 -4.62 5.29
CA HIS A 148 -1.76 -5.38 4.43
C HIS A 148 -2.32 -6.62 5.12
N ILE A 149 -3.57 -6.93 4.78
CA ILE A 149 -4.25 -8.17 5.18
C ILE A 149 -4.95 -8.74 3.96
N GLU A 150 -4.74 -10.02 3.73
CA GLU A 150 -5.45 -10.80 2.71
C GLU A 150 -6.17 -12.00 3.34
N ASP A 151 -7.34 -12.34 2.84
CA ASP A 151 -8.09 -13.50 3.34
C ASP A 151 -7.54 -14.83 2.80
N TRP A 152 -6.26 -15.12 3.07
CA TRP A 152 -5.64 -16.38 2.66
C TRP A 152 -6.31 -17.61 3.29
N MET A 153 -6.87 -17.47 4.50
CA MET A 153 -7.66 -18.55 5.11
C MET A 153 -8.96 -18.81 4.35
N GLY A 154 -9.57 -17.77 3.80
CA GLY A 154 -10.68 -17.89 2.87
C GLY A 154 -10.29 -18.62 1.59
N ALA A 155 -9.09 -18.33 1.03
CA ALA A 155 -8.57 -19.06 -0.11
C ALA A 155 -8.40 -20.56 0.21
N VAL A 156 -7.75 -20.89 1.32
CA VAL A 156 -7.55 -22.29 1.76
C VAL A 156 -8.88 -23.04 1.89
N ARG A 157 -9.89 -22.42 2.50
CA ARG A 157 -11.26 -23.02 2.57
C ARG A 157 -11.88 -23.26 1.19
N GLN A 158 -11.73 -22.30 0.25
CA GLN A 158 -12.24 -22.45 -1.13
C GLN A 158 -11.54 -23.60 -1.88
N LEU A 159 -10.26 -23.83 -1.59
CA LEU A 159 -9.48 -24.93 -2.17
C LEU A 159 -9.88 -26.30 -1.58
N GLY A 160 -10.68 -26.34 -0.51
CA GLY A 160 -11.20 -27.56 0.09
C GLY A 160 -10.28 -28.15 1.16
N ALA A 161 -9.40 -27.38 1.76
CA ALA A 161 -8.74 -27.74 3.01
C ALA A 161 -9.74 -27.56 4.17
N ASN A 162 -10.06 -28.64 4.88
CA ASN A 162 -10.89 -28.63 6.09
C ASN A 162 -10.06 -28.21 7.30
#